data_9d00d4c63f19ae77eb99649f9d9618ab
#
_entry.id   9d00d4c63f19ae77eb99649f9d9618ab
#
_cell.length_a   1.000
_cell.length_b   1.000
_cell.length_c   1.000
_cell.angle_alpha   90.00
_cell.angle_beta   90.00
_cell.angle_gamma   90.00
#
_symmetry.space_group_name_H-M   'P 1'
#
loop_
_entity.id
_entity.type
_entity.pdbx_description
1 polymer ?
#
loop_
_entity_poly.entity_id
_entity_poly.type
_entity_poly.pdbx_seq_one_letter_code
_entity_poly.pdbx_strand_id
1 'polypeptide(L)'
;LQKILITGAAGFLGSHLTKELIREGHYIIGIDNLSSGRASNIKDIPQERFIFIEADVCSGEIISLPELSGVKEIYHLASPASPKFYQNLPLETLEVNITGTKNMLELARKTGAKMVYTSTSEAYGDPLIHPQEESYRGNVNTWGPRACYDEAKRAGEVLCYIYYTKYQVPVKVARIFNTYSAGLANDDGRVISNFVTQALKGDDITVYGDGSQTRSFCYVSDTVKGLILLMEKETANGEIINIGNPDEYPIIHVAKLVKTLSRSTSKITFHPLPEDDPKLRRPNIAKAQRILGWTPSITLEKGLKATIEQYGKKLNG
;
A
#
# COMPACT_ATOMS: atom_id res chain seq x y z
N LEU A 1 -19.40 -16.28 3.65
CA LEU A 1 -18.41 -16.19 4.73
C LEU A 1 -17.17 -16.97 4.33
N GLN A 2 -16.02 -16.28 4.23
CA GLN A 2 -14.75 -16.92 3.85
C GLN A 2 -13.73 -16.70 4.95
N LYS A 3 -12.74 -17.58 5.04
CA LYS A 3 -11.55 -17.47 5.87
C LYS A 3 -10.45 -16.85 5.02
N ILE A 4 -10.02 -15.64 5.38
CA ILE A 4 -9.12 -14.81 4.60
C ILE A 4 -7.85 -14.53 5.42
N LEU A 5 -6.69 -14.69 4.78
CA LEU A 5 -5.41 -14.30 5.34
C LEU A 5 -5.01 -12.91 4.84
N ILE A 6 -4.61 -12.04 5.77
CA ILE A 6 -4.00 -10.73 5.45
C ILE A 6 -2.64 -10.68 6.12
N THR A 7 -1.56 -10.61 5.35
CA THR A 7 -0.22 -10.34 5.88
C THR A 7 0.06 -8.84 5.83
N GLY A 8 0.82 -8.32 6.78
CA GLY A 8 0.94 -6.88 6.99
C GLY A 8 -0.35 -6.28 7.59
N ALA A 9 -1.10 -7.08 8.38
CA ALA A 9 -2.41 -6.73 8.91
C ALA A 9 -2.40 -5.54 9.88
N ALA A 10 -1.31 -5.35 10.63
CA ALA A 10 -1.11 -4.20 11.53
C ALA A 10 -0.58 -2.95 10.81
N GLY A 11 -0.27 -3.07 9.51
CA GLY A 11 0.10 -1.95 8.65
C GLY A 11 -1.07 -1.03 8.33
N PHE A 12 -0.76 0.10 7.68
CA PHE A 12 -1.77 1.10 7.28
C PHE A 12 -2.87 0.48 6.40
N LEU A 13 -2.51 -0.05 5.24
CA LEU A 13 -3.49 -0.60 4.29
C LEU A 13 -4.10 -1.91 4.80
N GLY A 14 -3.30 -2.77 5.44
CA GLY A 14 -3.76 -4.05 6.00
C GLY A 14 -4.86 -3.89 7.04
N SER A 15 -4.73 -2.93 7.96
CA SER A 15 -5.75 -2.67 8.99
C SER A 15 -7.06 -2.12 8.42
N HIS A 16 -7.00 -1.28 7.37
CA HIS A 16 -8.20 -0.80 6.68
C HIS A 16 -8.90 -1.92 5.91
N LEU A 17 -8.15 -2.76 5.21
CA LEU A 17 -8.68 -3.91 4.49
C LEU A 17 -9.31 -4.93 5.46
N THR A 18 -8.64 -5.21 6.58
CA THR A 18 -9.17 -6.11 7.63
C THR A 18 -10.52 -5.62 8.14
N LYS A 19 -10.64 -4.34 8.48
CA LYS A 19 -11.89 -3.75 8.99
C LYS A 19 -13.01 -3.84 7.96
N GLU A 20 -12.71 -3.60 6.70
CA GLU A 20 -13.71 -3.66 5.63
C GLU A 20 -14.20 -5.09 5.40
N LEU A 21 -13.31 -6.07 5.28
CA LEU A 21 -13.68 -7.48 5.07
C LEU A 21 -14.44 -8.07 6.26
N ILE A 22 -14.12 -7.65 7.49
CA ILE A 22 -14.92 -8.02 8.68
C ILE A 22 -16.33 -7.43 8.58
N ARG A 23 -16.47 -6.17 8.14
CA ARG A 23 -17.78 -5.52 7.92
C ARG A 23 -18.61 -6.25 6.87
N GLU A 24 -17.98 -6.82 5.86
CA GLU A 24 -18.61 -7.69 4.86
C GLU A 24 -18.93 -9.10 5.40
N GLY A 25 -18.52 -9.41 6.62
CA GLY A 25 -18.87 -10.64 7.34
C GLY A 25 -17.80 -11.73 7.29
N HIS A 26 -16.63 -11.49 6.71
CA HIS A 26 -15.56 -12.49 6.60
C HIS A 26 -14.87 -12.76 7.95
N TYR A 27 -14.17 -13.90 8.02
CA TYR A 27 -13.29 -14.26 9.12
C TYR A 27 -11.84 -14.04 8.72
N ILE A 28 -11.12 -13.19 9.45
CA ILE A 28 -9.79 -12.73 9.06
C ILE A 28 -8.72 -13.32 9.98
N ILE A 29 -7.66 -13.84 9.38
CA ILE A 29 -6.39 -14.10 10.05
C ILE A 29 -5.43 -12.99 9.61
N GLY A 30 -4.98 -12.19 10.57
CA GLY A 30 -3.97 -11.15 10.35
C GLY A 30 -2.61 -11.63 10.79
N ILE A 31 -1.58 -11.53 9.94
CA ILE A 31 -0.18 -11.79 10.28
C ILE A 31 0.62 -10.51 10.09
N ASP A 32 1.45 -10.17 11.09
CA ASP A 32 2.38 -9.05 11.05
C ASP A 32 3.50 -9.30 12.06
N ASN A 33 4.73 -8.92 11.75
CA ASN A 33 5.87 -8.99 12.69
C ASN A 33 6.12 -7.66 13.42
N LEU A 34 5.24 -6.67 13.21
CA LEU A 34 5.28 -5.33 13.80
C LEU A 34 6.55 -4.51 13.53
N SER A 35 7.38 -4.92 12.56
CA SER A 35 8.60 -4.18 12.18
C SER A 35 8.32 -2.77 11.66
N SER A 36 7.19 -2.58 10.96
CA SER A 36 6.69 -1.28 10.51
C SER A 36 5.20 -1.09 10.78
N GLY A 37 4.47 -2.18 11.06
CA GLY A 37 3.10 -2.21 11.51
C GLY A 37 2.95 -1.72 12.96
N ARG A 38 1.72 -1.40 13.36
CA ARG A 38 1.41 -0.94 14.72
C ARG A 38 0.22 -1.69 15.29
N ALA A 39 0.39 -2.31 16.45
CA ALA A 39 -0.70 -2.98 17.16
C ALA A 39 -1.92 -2.05 17.40
N SER A 40 -1.67 -0.73 17.55
CA SER A 40 -2.74 0.26 17.69
C SER A 40 -3.67 0.37 16.48
N ASN A 41 -3.25 -0.05 15.28
CA ASN A 41 -4.11 -0.03 14.08
C ASN A 41 -5.17 -1.13 14.09
N ILE A 42 -4.95 -2.19 14.87
CA ILE A 42 -5.81 -3.38 14.94
C ILE A 42 -6.49 -3.57 16.29
N LYS A 43 -6.19 -2.73 17.31
CA LYS A 43 -6.70 -2.88 18.68
C LYS A 43 -8.22 -2.85 18.79
N ASP A 44 -8.88 -2.10 17.90
CA ASP A 44 -10.34 -1.89 17.91
C ASP A 44 -11.07 -2.87 16.95
N ILE A 45 -10.38 -3.91 16.46
CA ILE A 45 -10.98 -4.92 15.58
C ILE A 45 -11.66 -5.99 16.45
N PRO A 46 -12.94 -6.31 16.19
CA PRO A 46 -13.68 -7.34 16.94
C PRO A 46 -13.00 -8.72 16.84
N GLN A 47 -12.69 -9.33 17.99
CA GLN A 47 -11.96 -10.60 18.04
C GLN A 47 -12.81 -11.82 17.62
N GLU A 48 -14.14 -11.68 17.57
CA GLU A 48 -15.04 -12.76 17.15
C GLU A 48 -14.82 -13.16 15.67
N ARG A 49 -14.24 -12.25 14.87
CA ARG A 49 -13.98 -12.45 13.45
C ARG A 49 -12.53 -12.16 13.05
N PHE A 50 -11.66 -11.97 14.03
CA PHE A 50 -10.26 -11.62 13.79
C PHE A 50 -9.32 -12.37 14.73
N ILE A 51 -8.40 -13.13 14.15
CA ILE A 51 -7.24 -13.66 14.88
C ILE A 51 -6.01 -12.89 14.39
N PHE A 52 -5.25 -12.34 15.33
CA PHE A 52 -3.93 -11.75 15.06
C PHE A 52 -2.84 -12.72 15.49
N ILE A 53 -1.90 -12.96 14.58
CA ILE A 53 -0.70 -13.77 14.80
C ILE A 53 0.51 -12.86 14.58
N GLU A 54 1.26 -12.61 15.64
CA GLU A 54 2.54 -11.92 15.54
C GLU A 54 3.59 -12.91 15.04
N ALA A 55 3.93 -12.82 13.74
CA ALA A 55 4.87 -13.73 13.10
C ALA A 55 5.49 -13.11 11.86
N ASP A 56 6.66 -13.62 11.47
CA ASP A 56 7.35 -13.24 10.24
C ASP A 56 6.96 -14.18 9.10
N VAL A 57 6.45 -13.59 8.00
CA VAL A 57 6.09 -14.36 6.78
C VAL A 57 7.30 -15.00 6.09
N CYS A 58 8.52 -14.57 6.42
CA CYS A 58 9.76 -15.18 5.92
C CYS A 58 10.10 -16.50 6.63
N SER A 59 9.52 -16.77 7.81
CA SER A 59 9.71 -18.04 8.51
C SER A 59 9.19 -19.21 7.68
N GLY A 60 10.00 -20.27 7.56
CA GLY A 60 9.57 -21.49 6.86
C GLY A 60 8.40 -22.21 7.52
N GLU A 61 8.18 -21.99 8.82
CA GLU A 61 7.10 -22.60 9.59
C GLU A 61 5.74 -21.94 9.37
N ILE A 62 5.73 -20.70 8.83
CA ILE A 62 4.52 -19.89 8.67
C ILE A 62 3.42 -20.64 7.88
N ILE A 63 3.79 -21.37 6.84
CA ILE A 63 2.86 -22.08 5.96
C ILE A 63 2.27 -23.36 6.60
N SER A 64 2.72 -23.71 7.78
CA SER A 64 2.30 -24.91 8.52
C SER A 64 1.44 -24.58 9.74
N LEU A 65 1.17 -23.31 9.99
CA LEU A 65 0.33 -22.88 11.10
C LEU A 65 -1.09 -23.48 10.95
N PRO A 66 -1.61 -24.15 11.98
CA PRO A 66 -2.95 -24.78 11.95
C PRO A 66 -4.07 -23.77 11.62
N GLU A 67 -3.92 -22.52 12.06
CA GLU A 67 -4.85 -21.43 11.83
C GLU A 67 -5.04 -21.14 10.34
N LEU A 68 -4.05 -21.42 9.50
CA LEU A 68 -4.11 -21.19 8.06
C LEU A 68 -4.81 -22.30 7.27
N SER A 69 -5.21 -23.38 7.95
CA SER A 69 -6.01 -24.43 7.33
C SER A 69 -7.34 -23.88 6.85
N GLY A 70 -7.70 -24.17 5.60
CA GLY A 70 -8.99 -23.76 5.00
C GLY A 70 -9.04 -22.29 4.56
N VAL A 71 -7.92 -21.55 4.57
CA VAL A 71 -7.86 -20.22 3.97
C VAL A 71 -8.20 -20.30 2.48
N LYS A 72 -9.08 -19.39 2.02
CA LYS A 72 -9.57 -19.32 0.63
C LYS A 72 -8.99 -18.15 -0.15
N GLU A 73 -8.58 -17.10 0.55
CA GLU A 73 -8.04 -15.88 -0.04
C GLU A 73 -6.86 -15.38 0.79
N ILE A 74 -5.84 -14.88 0.10
CA ILE A 74 -4.63 -14.34 0.70
C ILE A 74 -4.41 -12.93 0.13
N TYR A 75 -4.42 -11.92 0.99
CA TYR A 75 -3.94 -10.59 0.66
C TYR A 75 -2.53 -10.43 1.26
N HIS A 76 -1.52 -10.44 0.39
CA HIS A 76 -0.13 -10.31 0.82
C HIS A 76 0.31 -8.85 0.73
N LEU A 77 0.26 -8.16 1.90
CA LEU A 77 0.63 -6.75 2.04
C LEU A 77 1.90 -6.54 2.89
N ALA A 78 2.45 -7.59 3.49
CA ALA A 78 3.63 -7.49 4.35
C ALA A 78 4.84 -6.96 3.56
N SER A 79 5.24 -5.73 3.87
CA SER A 79 6.48 -5.11 3.38
C SER A 79 6.65 -3.75 4.05
N PRO A 80 7.86 -3.34 4.48
CA PRO A 80 8.17 -1.93 4.69
C PRO A 80 7.90 -1.15 3.41
N ALA A 81 7.14 -0.05 3.46
CA ALA A 81 6.63 0.61 2.27
C ALA A 81 6.85 2.13 2.23
N SER A 82 7.48 2.72 3.23
CA SER A 82 7.91 4.12 3.18
C SER A 82 9.43 4.22 3.13
N PRO A 83 9.99 5.28 2.50
CA PRO A 83 11.44 5.50 2.44
C PRO A 83 12.13 5.36 3.78
N LYS A 84 11.54 5.91 4.83
CA LYS A 84 12.04 5.82 6.20
C LYS A 84 12.23 4.37 6.66
N PHE A 85 11.25 3.50 6.38
CA PHE A 85 11.30 2.12 6.85
C PHE A 85 12.17 1.23 5.98
N TYR A 86 12.00 1.25 4.64
CA TYR A 86 12.75 0.33 3.80
C TYR A 86 14.25 0.70 3.70
N GLN A 87 14.63 1.97 3.90
CA GLN A 87 16.03 2.36 3.96
C GLN A 87 16.70 1.99 5.29
N ASN A 88 15.92 1.90 6.38
CA ASN A 88 16.43 1.44 7.68
C ASN A 88 16.42 -0.10 7.80
N LEU A 89 15.62 -0.79 7.01
CA LEU A 89 15.44 -2.25 7.00
C LEU A 89 15.63 -2.80 5.56
N PRO A 90 16.77 -2.53 4.89
CA PRO A 90 16.91 -2.82 3.47
C PRO A 90 16.95 -4.33 3.16
N LEU A 91 17.61 -5.13 3.98
CA LEU A 91 17.68 -6.58 3.79
C LEU A 91 16.34 -7.24 4.11
N GLU A 92 15.70 -6.87 5.19
CA GLU A 92 14.37 -7.35 5.58
C GLU A 92 13.33 -6.98 4.53
N THR A 93 13.46 -5.80 3.92
CA THR A 93 12.58 -5.37 2.81
C THR A 93 12.76 -6.25 1.58
N LEU A 94 14.00 -6.57 1.23
CA LEU A 94 14.30 -7.48 0.13
C LEU A 94 13.76 -8.89 0.43
N GLU A 95 14.03 -9.40 1.62
CA GLU A 95 13.67 -10.75 2.03
C GLU A 95 12.15 -10.96 2.10
N VAL A 96 11.39 -10.05 2.69
CA VAL A 96 9.93 -10.18 2.79
C VAL A 96 9.24 -10.19 1.43
N ASN A 97 9.75 -9.43 0.47
CA ASN A 97 9.19 -9.38 -0.88
C ASN A 97 9.61 -10.59 -1.75
N ILE A 98 10.67 -11.33 -1.39
CA ILE A 98 11.11 -12.55 -2.08
C ILE A 98 10.67 -13.78 -1.30
N THR A 99 11.26 -14.03 -0.13
CA THR A 99 10.98 -15.22 0.68
C THR A 99 9.57 -15.23 1.24
N GLY A 100 9.12 -14.09 1.81
CA GLY A 100 7.75 -13.94 2.30
C GLY A 100 6.71 -14.14 1.21
N THR A 101 6.90 -13.52 0.03
CA THR A 101 6.01 -13.71 -1.12
C THR A 101 6.00 -15.16 -1.59
N LYS A 102 7.16 -15.82 -1.67
CA LYS A 102 7.26 -17.25 -2.02
C LYS A 102 6.49 -18.12 -1.02
N ASN A 103 6.62 -17.88 0.27
CA ASN A 103 5.89 -18.62 1.30
C ASN A 103 4.37 -18.45 1.15
N MET A 104 3.88 -17.25 0.88
CA MET A 104 2.45 -17.02 0.67
C MET A 104 1.93 -17.67 -0.62
N LEU A 105 2.72 -17.69 -1.69
CA LEU A 105 2.41 -18.42 -2.93
C LEU A 105 2.40 -19.94 -2.72
N GLU A 106 3.33 -20.49 -1.93
CA GLU A 106 3.32 -21.91 -1.55
C GLU A 106 2.09 -22.26 -0.69
N LEU A 107 1.70 -21.38 0.24
CA LEU A 107 0.46 -21.55 1.00
C LEU A 107 -0.75 -21.55 0.06
N ALA A 108 -0.84 -20.58 -0.87
CA ALA A 108 -1.91 -20.53 -1.86
C ALA A 108 -1.97 -21.83 -2.70
N ARG A 109 -0.81 -22.33 -3.14
CA ARG A 109 -0.71 -23.58 -3.89
C ARG A 109 -1.21 -24.79 -3.08
N LYS A 110 -0.83 -24.87 -1.78
CA LYS A 110 -1.23 -25.98 -0.90
C LYS A 110 -2.71 -25.97 -0.54
N THR A 111 -3.29 -24.79 -0.35
CA THR A 111 -4.69 -24.64 0.11
C THR A 111 -5.69 -24.45 -1.02
N GLY A 112 -5.22 -24.21 -2.25
CA GLY A 112 -6.06 -23.81 -3.38
C GLY A 112 -6.61 -22.38 -3.23
N ALA A 113 -5.99 -21.55 -2.38
CA ALA A 113 -6.42 -20.18 -2.17
C ALA A 113 -6.07 -19.26 -3.36
N LYS A 114 -6.91 -18.25 -3.60
CA LYS A 114 -6.57 -17.12 -4.47
C LYS A 114 -5.64 -16.17 -3.73
N MET A 115 -4.78 -15.45 -4.45
CA MET A 115 -3.88 -14.49 -3.84
C MET A 115 -3.87 -13.16 -4.57
N VAL A 116 -3.92 -12.06 -3.81
CA VAL A 116 -3.56 -10.72 -4.28
C VAL A 116 -2.21 -10.35 -3.68
N TYR A 117 -1.26 -10.05 -4.55
CA TYR A 117 0.05 -9.48 -4.18
C TYR A 117 0.01 -7.97 -4.35
N THR A 118 0.35 -7.22 -3.30
CA THR A 118 0.48 -5.78 -3.39
C THR A 118 1.88 -5.37 -3.83
N SER A 119 2.00 -5.07 -5.11
CA SER A 119 3.12 -4.37 -5.71
C SER A 119 2.93 -2.85 -5.56
N THR A 120 3.71 -2.06 -6.26
CA THR A 120 3.80 -0.63 -6.08
C THR A 120 3.99 0.10 -7.40
N SER A 121 3.62 1.37 -7.45
CA SER A 121 4.00 2.27 -8.55
C SER A 121 5.52 2.46 -8.67
N GLU A 122 6.27 2.16 -7.61
CA GLU A 122 7.74 2.26 -7.63
C GLU A 122 8.37 1.24 -8.59
N ALA A 123 7.64 0.17 -8.97
CA ALA A 123 8.06 -0.76 -10.04
C ALA A 123 8.28 -0.06 -11.39
N TYR A 124 7.79 1.15 -11.57
CA TYR A 124 8.02 1.98 -12.76
C TYR A 124 9.29 2.85 -12.67
N GLY A 125 9.89 3.01 -11.50
CA GLY A 125 11.07 3.86 -11.28
C GLY A 125 10.81 5.34 -11.55
N ASP A 126 11.78 6.06 -12.12
CA ASP A 126 11.57 7.41 -12.69
C ASP A 126 11.03 7.25 -14.12
N PRO A 127 9.71 7.37 -14.33
CA PRO A 127 9.10 6.87 -15.55
C PRO A 127 9.33 7.77 -16.76
N LEU A 128 9.63 7.15 -17.90
CA LEU A 128 9.75 7.81 -19.21
C LEU A 128 8.39 7.91 -19.93
N ILE A 129 7.36 7.23 -19.43
CA ILE A 129 5.99 7.23 -19.96
C ILE A 129 5.04 7.80 -18.91
N HIS A 130 4.18 8.71 -19.32
CA HIS A 130 3.23 9.39 -18.48
C HIS A 130 1.86 9.56 -19.17
N PRO A 131 0.74 9.13 -18.55
CA PRO A 131 0.61 8.37 -17.31
C PRO A 131 1.18 6.94 -17.45
N GLN A 132 1.55 6.31 -16.30
CA GLN A 132 2.12 4.97 -16.30
C GLN A 132 1.03 3.93 -16.56
N GLU A 133 1.26 3.07 -17.55
CA GLU A 133 0.42 1.92 -17.88
C GLU A 133 1.12 0.59 -17.55
N GLU A 134 0.36 -0.49 -17.37
CA GLU A 134 0.91 -1.77 -16.91
C GLU A 134 1.85 -2.43 -17.91
N SER A 135 1.75 -2.12 -19.20
CA SER A 135 2.64 -2.57 -20.26
C SER A 135 4.04 -1.93 -20.20
N TYR A 136 4.18 -0.78 -19.53
CA TYR A 136 5.46 -0.11 -19.37
C TYR A 136 6.34 -0.86 -18.36
N ARG A 137 7.56 -1.24 -18.81
CA ARG A 137 8.48 -2.09 -18.05
C ARG A 137 9.24 -1.37 -16.94
N GLY A 138 9.18 -0.03 -16.91
CA GLY A 138 9.82 0.79 -15.90
C GLY A 138 11.25 1.25 -16.27
N ASN A 139 11.74 2.20 -15.46
CA ASN A 139 13.09 2.76 -15.49
C ASN A 139 13.57 2.88 -14.04
N VAL A 140 14.00 1.74 -13.47
CA VAL A 140 14.38 1.60 -12.05
C VAL A 140 15.89 1.69 -11.91
N ASN A 141 16.36 2.47 -10.93
CA ASN A 141 17.76 2.48 -10.53
C ASN A 141 18.06 1.28 -9.63
N THR A 142 18.83 0.32 -10.15
CA THR A 142 19.20 -0.91 -9.40
C THR A 142 20.34 -0.68 -8.40
N TRP A 143 21.02 0.48 -8.48
CA TRP A 143 22.16 0.84 -7.63
C TRP A 143 21.93 2.17 -6.92
N GLY A 144 20.93 2.18 -6.05
CA GLY A 144 20.51 3.38 -5.32
C GLY A 144 19.78 3.07 -4.01
N PRO A 145 19.49 4.08 -3.20
CA PRO A 145 18.92 3.90 -1.86
C PRO A 145 17.50 3.33 -1.86
N ARG A 146 16.81 3.33 -3.01
CA ARG A 146 15.46 2.79 -3.17
C ARG A 146 15.44 1.38 -3.75
N ALA A 147 16.57 0.90 -4.29
CA ALA A 147 16.66 -0.38 -5.01
C ALA A 147 16.16 -1.57 -4.17
N CYS A 148 16.42 -1.58 -2.86
CA CYS A 148 15.98 -2.62 -1.94
C CYS A 148 14.46 -2.81 -1.91
N TYR A 149 13.69 -1.75 -2.18
CA TYR A 149 12.24 -1.81 -2.25
C TYR A 149 11.73 -1.98 -3.67
N ASP A 150 12.20 -1.15 -4.59
CA ASP A 150 11.71 -1.08 -5.97
C ASP A 150 11.95 -2.43 -6.69
N GLU A 151 13.17 -2.96 -6.64
CA GLU A 151 13.51 -4.25 -7.27
C GLU A 151 12.94 -5.45 -6.48
N ALA A 152 12.84 -5.36 -5.15
CA ALA A 152 12.21 -6.42 -4.37
C ALA A 152 10.73 -6.60 -4.76
N LYS A 153 10.00 -5.52 -4.95
CA LYS A 153 8.61 -5.55 -5.42
C LYS A 153 8.49 -6.16 -6.82
N ARG A 154 9.42 -5.80 -7.73
CA ARG A 154 9.48 -6.38 -9.07
C ARG A 154 9.81 -7.89 -9.03
N ALA A 155 10.72 -8.32 -8.16
CA ALA A 155 11.02 -9.73 -7.94
C ALA A 155 9.79 -10.50 -7.42
N GLY A 156 8.98 -9.90 -6.55
CA GLY A 156 7.70 -10.46 -6.11
C GLY A 156 6.70 -10.63 -7.27
N GLU A 157 6.63 -9.69 -8.22
CA GLU A 157 5.82 -9.84 -9.44
C GLU A 157 6.31 -11.03 -10.29
N VAL A 158 7.62 -11.23 -10.41
CA VAL A 158 8.21 -12.40 -11.11
C VAL A 158 7.80 -13.71 -10.44
N LEU A 159 7.83 -13.77 -9.11
CA LEU A 159 7.35 -14.95 -8.37
C LEU A 159 5.86 -15.22 -8.64
N CYS A 160 5.02 -14.18 -8.61
CA CYS A 160 3.59 -14.30 -8.97
C CYS A 160 3.39 -14.87 -10.37
N TYR A 161 4.14 -14.37 -11.37
CA TYR A 161 4.09 -14.89 -12.73
C TYR A 161 4.48 -16.38 -12.82
N ILE A 162 5.56 -16.79 -12.13
CA ILE A 162 6.01 -18.19 -12.11
C ILE A 162 4.93 -19.08 -11.50
N TYR A 163 4.35 -18.68 -10.37
CA TYR A 163 3.34 -19.50 -9.70
C TYR A 163 2.03 -19.56 -10.49
N TYR A 164 1.64 -18.49 -11.15
CA TYR A 164 0.49 -18.48 -12.05
C TYR A 164 0.69 -19.42 -13.24
N THR A 165 1.82 -19.28 -13.97
CA THR A 165 2.04 -20.01 -15.22
C THR A 165 2.43 -21.47 -15.01
N LYS A 166 3.26 -21.76 -14.01
CA LYS A 166 3.81 -23.10 -13.77
C LYS A 166 2.94 -23.94 -12.84
N TYR A 167 2.36 -23.33 -11.82
CA TYR A 167 1.66 -24.05 -10.76
C TYR A 167 0.16 -23.75 -10.74
N GLN A 168 -0.35 -22.94 -11.65
CA GLN A 168 -1.76 -22.58 -11.81
C GLN A 168 -2.38 -21.95 -10.55
N VAL A 169 -1.58 -21.26 -9.74
CA VAL A 169 -2.06 -20.51 -8.58
C VAL A 169 -2.84 -19.29 -9.08
N PRO A 170 -4.11 -19.08 -8.66
CA PRO A 170 -4.88 -17.90 -9.04
C PRO A 170 -4.34 -16.65 -8.33
N VAL A 171 -3.30 -16.04 -8.88
CA VAL A 171 -2.66 -14.85 -8.32
C VAL A 171 -2.92 -13.62 -9.18
N LYS A 172 -3.07 -12.48 -8.53
CA LYS A 172 -3.30 -11.16 -9.11
C LYS A 172 -2.36 -10.15 -8.48
N VAL A 173 -1.91 -9.17 -9.24
CA VAL A 173 -0.94 -8.17 -8.77
C VAL A 173 -1.57 -6.79 -8.81
N ALA A 174 -1.54 -6.07 -7.69
CA ALA A 174 -1.93 -4.68 -7.59
C ALA A 174 -0.70 -3.78 -7.56
N ARG A 175 -0.44 -2.97 -8.58
CA ARG A 175 0.50 -1.85 -8.49
C ARG A 175 -0.20 -0.67 -7.86
N ILE A 176 0.04 -0.49 -6.55
CA ILE A 176 -0.61 0.55 -5.75
C ILE A 176 0.14 1.86 -5.92
N PHE A 177 -0.59 2.91 -6.28
CA PHE A 177 -0.11 4.30 -6.28
C PHE A 177 -0.37 4.94 -4.91
N ASN A 178 0.18 6.15 -4.69
CA ASN A 178 0.15 6.80 -3.37
C ASN A 178 -1.23 6.77 -2.73
N THR A 179 -1.37 5.92 -1.72
CA THR A 179 -2.59 5.80 -0.91
C THR A 179 -2.41 6.58 0.39
N TYR A 180 -3.44 7.31 0.79
CA TYR A 180 -3.42 8.14 1.99
C TYR A 180 -4.71 8.05 2.81
N SER A 181 -4.57 8.25 4.10
CA SER A 181 -5.62 8.46 5.12
C SER A 181 -4.93 8.64 6.48
N ALA A 182 -5.69 8.84 7.54
CA ALA A 182 -5.20 8.64 8.90
C ALA A 182 -4.94 7.14 9.15
N GLY A 183 -3.97 6.84 9.99
CA GLY A 183 -3.51 5.46 10.29
C GLY A 183 -2.07 5.22 9.92
N LEU A 184 -1.49 6.07 9.07
CA LEU A 184 -0.04 6.20 8.93
C LEU A 184 0.56 6.78 10.23
N ALA A 185 1.85 6.50 10.46
CA ALA A 185 2.60 7.20 11.48
C ALA A 185 2.67 8.70 11.18
N ASN A 186 2.63 9.54 12.21
CA ASN A 186 2.73 10.99 12.03
C ASN A 186 4.08 11.40 11.41
N ASP A 187 5.09 10.55 11.55
CA ASP A 187 6.46 10.68 11.06
C ASP A 187 6.81 9.64 9.99
N ASP A 188 5.82 9.13 9.27
CA ASP A 188 5.97 8.09 8.24
C ASP A 188 6.85 8.53 7.05
N GLY A 189 7.01 9.82 6.85
CA GLY A 189 7.83 10.40 5.77
C GLY A 189 7.07 10.64 4.47
N ARG A 190 5.80 10.22 4.36
CA ARG A 190 4.98 10.46 3.17
C ARG A 190 4.35 11.86 3.19
N VAL A 191 4.18 12.42 2.01
CA VAL A 191 3.76 13.82 1.79
C VAL A 191 2.54 14.21 2.62
N ILE A 192 1.41 13.48 2.49
CA ILE A 192 0.15 13.89 3.15
C ILE A 192 0.22 13.73 4.67
N SER A 193 0.78 12.63 5.19
CA SER A 193 0.95 12.45 6.64
C SER A 193 1.84 13.53 7.26
N ASN A 194 2.94 13.88 6.59
CA ASN A 194 3.83 14.95 7.04
C ASN A 194 3.13 16.31 7.04
N PHE A 195 2.52 16.69 5.92
CA PHE A 195 1.86 17.99 5.80
C PHE A 195 0.72 18.15 6.81
N VAL A 196 -0.13 17.13 6.97
CA VAL A 196 -1.24 17.17 7.92
C VAL A 196 -0.73 17.24 9.35
N THR A 197 0.27 16.44 9.71
CA THR A 197 0.85 16.45 11.07
C THR A 197 1.50 17.80 11.39
N GLN A 198 2.30 18.33 10.48
CA GLN A 198 2.95 19.64 10.62
C GLN A 198 1.92 20.77 10.75
N ALA A 199 0.92 20.78 9.88
CA ALA A 199 -0.14 21.78 9.91
C ALA A 199 -0.94 21.77 11.22
N LEU A 200 -1.25 20.59 11.76
CA LEU A 200 -2.00 20.43 13.00
C LEU A 200 -1.18 20.79 14.26
N LYS A 201 0.14 20.59 14.22
CA LYS A 201 1.05 20.97 15.31
C LYS A 201 1.47 22.44 15.27
N GLY A 202 1.21 23.14 14.17
CA GLY A 202 1.70 24.52 13.97
C GLY A 202 3.17 24.58 13.53
N ASP A 203 3.76 23.42 13.18
CA ASP A 203 5.12 23.34 12.62
C ASP A 203 5.12 23.82 11.16
N ASP A 204 6.28 24.24 10.64
CA ASP A 204 6.42 24.59 9.23
C ASP A 204 6.13 23.38 8.33
N ILE A 205 5.34 23.59 7.26
CA ILE A 205 5.05 22.56 6.25
C ILE A 205 6.26 22.47 5.30
N THR A 206 6.94 21.31 5.32
CA THR A 206 8.17 21.09 4.57
C THR A 206 7.91 20.56 3.17
N VAL A 207 8.22 21.36 2.14
CA VAL A 207 8.15 20.97 0.74
C VAL A 207 9.55 20.69 0.23
N TYR A 208 9.78 19.52 -0.37
CA TYR A 208 11.04 19.19 -0.99
C TYR A 208 11.07 19.68 -2.44
N GLY A 209 12.22 20.21 -2.89
CA GLY A 209 12.34 20.92 -4.17
C GLY A 209 11.55 22.22 -4.18
N ASP A 210 11.10 22.65 -5.35
CA ASP A 210 10.24 23.84 -5.54
C ASP A 210 8.74 23.50 -5.43
N GLY A 211 8.41 22.22 -5.21
CA GLY A 211 7.04 21.74 -5.12
C GLY A 211 6.31 21.59 -6.46
N SER A 212 7.00 21.76 -7.59
CA SER A 212 6.42 21.58 -8.94
C SER A 212 6.24 20.11 -9.32
N GLN A 213 6.99 19.20 -8.68
CA GLN A 213 6.83 17.76 -8.90
C GLN A 213 5.40 17.32 -8.58
N THR A 214 4.87 16.42 -9.40
CA THR A 214 3.47 16.04 -9.32
C THR A 214 3.27 14.63 -8.76
N ARG A 215 2.19 14.42 -8.05
CA ARG A 215 1.74 13.13 -7.55
C ARG A 215 0.22 13.01 -7.68
N SER A 216 -0.22 11.79 -7.84
CA SER A 216 -1.62 11.42 -7.70
C SER A 216 -1.84 10.74 -6.34
N PHE A 217 -2.99 11.00 -5.72
CA PHE A 217 -3.30 10.52 -4.37
C PHE A 217 -4.65 9.81 -4.34
N CYS A 218 -4.65 8.54 -3.95
CA CYS A 218 -5.85 7.72 -3.81
C CYS A 218 -6.24 7.62 -2.34
N TYR A 219 -7.49 7.93 -2.01
CA TYR A 219 -7.96 7.76 -0.64
C TYR A 219 -8.09 6.27 -0.29
N VAL A 220 -7.76 5.90 0.94
CA VAL A 220 -7.63 4.50 1.37
C VAL A 220 -8.85 3.63 1.07
N SER A 221 -10.07 4.16 1.22
CA SER A 221 -11.29 3.40 0.93
C SER A 221 -11.41 2.99 -0.53
N ASP A 222 -10.98 3.86 -1.47
CA ASP A 222 -10.97 3.52 -2.89
C ASP A 222 -9.91 2.45 -3.20
N THR A 223 -8.72 2.53 -2.58
CA THR A 223 -7.68 1.49 -2.73
C THR A 223 -8.15 0.15 -2.19
N VAL A 224 -8.76 0.13 -0.99
CA VAL A 224 -9.31 -1.09 -0.37
C VAL A 224 -10.38 -1.72 -1.27
N LYS A 225 -11.32 -0.92 -1.77
CA LYS A 225 -12.33 -1.38 -2.72
C LYS A 225 -11.71 -1.96 -4.00
N GLY A 226 -10.64 -1.32 -4.51
CA GLY A 226 -9.91 -1.83 -5.68
C GLY A 226 -9.27 -3.20 -5.41
N LEU A 227 -8.69 -3.41 -4.22
CA LEU A 227 -8.11 -4.70 -3.82
C LEU A 227 -9.15 -5.80 -3.66
N ILE A 228 -10.32 -5.48 -3.08
CA ILE A 228 -11.44 -6.43 -2.92
C ILE A 228 -11.96 -6.85 -4.30
N LEU A 229 -12.26 -5.90 -5.17
CA LEU A 229 -12.70 -6.20 -6.54
C LEU A 229 -11.64 -6.99 -7.32
N LEU A 230 -10.35 -6.69 -7.12
CA LEU A 230 -9.27 -7.45 -7.73
C LEU A 230 -9.29 -8.93 -7.26
N MET A 231 -9.50 -9.18 -5.97
CA MET A 231 -9.62 -10.54 -5.43
C MET A 231 -10.82 -11.29 -6.04
N GLU A 232 -11.96 -10.65 -6.11
CA GLU A 232 -13.23 -11.25 -6.57
C GLU A 232 -13.22 -11.61 -8.06
N LYS A 233 -12.60 -10.77 -8.92
CA LYS A 233 -12.68 -10.95 -10.38
C LYS A 233 -11.78 -12.08 -10.89
N GLU A 234 -12.37 -13.18 -11.34
CA GLU A 234 -11.65 -14.31 -11.95
C GLU A 234 -10.89 -13.90 -13.23
N THR A 235 -11.46 -12.96 -14.00
CA THR A 235 -10.83 -12.41 -15.21
C THR A 235 -9.55 -11.62 -14.94
N ALA A 236 -9.25 -11.35 -13.67
CA ALA A 236 -8.01 -10.71 -13.23
C ALA A 236 -6.91 -11.72 -12.86
N ASN A 237 -7.16 -13.03 -12.91
CA ASN A 237 -6.13 -14.04 -12.63
C ASN A 237 -4.95 -13.90 -13.60
N GLY A 238 -3.73 -13.81 -13.07
CA GLY A 238 -2.51 -13.61 -13.85
C GLY A 238 -2.28 -12.17 -14.33
N GLU A 239 -3.13 -11.23 -13.93
CA GLU A 239 -3.04 -9.83 -14.36
C GLU A 239 -2.31 -8.96 -13.34
N ILE A 240 -1.58 -7.96 -13.88
CA ILE A 240 -1.08 -6.81 -13.12
C ILE A 240 -2.02 -5.64 -13.38
N ILE A 241 -2.50 -4.98 -12.32
CA ILE A 241 -3.47 -3.87 -12.43
C ILE A 241 -3.03 -2.69 -11.57
N ASN A 242 -3.03 -1.51 -12.16
CA ASN A 242 -2.81 -0.25 -11.45
C ASN A 242 -4.01 0.11 -10.57
N ILE A 243 -3.77 0.34 -9.28
CA ILE A 243 -4.76 0.84 -8.33
C ILE A 243 -4.30 2.20 -7.82
N GLY A 244 -5.01 3.25 -8.22
CA GLY A 244 -4.68 4.64 -7.86
C GLY A 244 -5.65 5.64 -8.45
N ASN A 245 -5.54 6.89 -8.04
CA ASN A 245 -6.36 7.98 -8.59
C ASN A 245 -5.60 8.64 -9.75
N PRO A 246 -6.20 8.83 -10.93
CA PRO A 246 -5.54 9.49 -12.06
C PRO A 246 -5.44 11.03 -11.94
N ASP A 247 -6.11 11.63 -10.94
CA ASP A 247 -6.00 13.06 -10.70
C ASP A 247 -4.64 13.42 -10.12
N GLU A 248 -3.91 14.28 -10.80
CA GLU A 248 -2.52 14.63 -10.51
C GLU A 248 -2.42 16.06 -9.98
N TYR A 249 -1.62 16.27 -8.95
CA TYR A 249 -1.48 17.56 -8.29
C TYR A 249 -0.01 17.91 -8.05
N PRO A 250 0.41 19.16 -8.28
CA PRO A 250 1.69 19.66 -7.79
C PRO A 250 1.77 19.58 -6.26
N ILE A 251 2.92 19.20 -5.72
CA ILE A 251 3.10 19.05 -4.27
C ILE A 251 2.84 20.36 -3.53
N ILE A 252 3.23 21.49 -4.11
CA ILE A 252 2.95 22.82 -3.53
C ILE A 252 1.44 23.10 -3.43
N HIS A 253 0.62 22.61 -4.39
CA HIS A 253 -0.82 22.71 -4.32
C HIS A 253 -1.38 21.92 -3.14
N VAL A 254 -0.90 20.69 -2.93
CA VAL A 254 -1.30 19.85 -1.80
C VAL A 254 -0.96 20.49 -0.46
N ALA A 255 0.25 21.07 -0.32
CA ALA A 255 0.66 21.80 0.88
C ALA A 255 -0.27 23.00 1.20
N LYS A 256 -0.59 23.80 0.19
CA LYS A 256 -1.53 24.93 0.33
C LYS A 256 -2.93 24.46 0.70
N LEU A 257 -3.42 23.38 0.08
CA LEU A 257 -4.73 22.81 0.37
C LEU A 257 -4.82 22.27 1.80
N VAL A 258 -3.81 21.52 2.27
CA VAL A 258 -3.74 21.06 3.66
C VAL A 258 -3.74 22.24 4.63
N LYS A 259 -2.91 23.26 4.39
CA LYS A 259 -2.86 24.48 5.23
C LYS A 259 -4.24 25.14 5.32
N THR A 260 -4.93 25.31 4.20
CA THR A 260 -6.27 25.92 4.14
C THR A 260 -7.30 25.08 4.90
N LEU A 261 -7.37 23.77 4.64
CA LEU A 261 -8.35 22.87 5.23
C LEU A 261 -8.16 22.69 6.74
N SER A 262 -6.91 22.69 7.22
CA SER A 262 -6.58 22.61 8.66
C SER A 262 -6.69 23.95 9.37
N ARG A 263 -6.90 25.06 8.66
CA ARG A 263 -6.86 26.44 9.17
C ARG A 263 -5.53 26.77 9.87
N SER A 264 -4.45 26.15 9.41
CA SER A 264 -3.13 26.33 10.01
C SER A 264 -2.48 27.65 9.62
N THR A 265 -1.74 28.25 10.57
CA THR A 265 -0.89 29.42 10.34
C THR A 265 0.53 29.04 9.92
N SER A 266 0.86 27.74 9.84
CA SER A 266 2.18 27.21 9.46
C SER A 266 2.73 27.86 8.21
N LYS A 267 4.03 28.12 8.17
CA LYS A 267 4.72 28.55 6.94
C LYS A 267 4.96 27.33 6.05
N ILE A 268 5.11 27.57 4.76
CA ILE A 268 5.59 26.56 3.82
C ILE A 268 7.07 26.85 3.58
N THR A 269 7.93 25.87 3.87
CA THR A 269 9.40 25.96 3.71
C THR A 269 9.87 24.96 2.68
N PHE A 270 10.99 25.27 2.00
CA PHE A 270 11.51 24.46 0.91
C PHE A 270 12.84 23.84 1.29
N HIS A 271 13.02 22.55 0.97
CA HIS A 271 14.20 21.74 1.29
C HIS A 271 14.73 21.04 0.03
N PRO A 272 16.00 20.64 -0.03
CA PRO A 272 16.53 19.89 -1.17
C PRO A 272 15.75 18.62 -1.45
N LEU A 273 15.58 18.27 -2.73
CA LEU A 273 14.94 16.99 -3.14
C LEU A 273 15.79 15.82 -2.64
N PRO A 274 15.14 14.74 -2.14
CA PRO A 274 15.81 13.47 -1.91
C PRO A 274 16.34 12.87 -3.21
N GLU A 275 17.40 12.07 -3.09
CA GLU A 275 17.95 11.31 -4.21
C GLU A 275 16.93 10.30 -4.74
N ASP A 276 16.90 10.11 -6.08
CA ASP A 276 16.00 9.20 -6.78
C ASP A 276 14.48 9.43 -6.55
N ASP A 277 14.06 10.64 -6.10
CA ASP A 277 12.62 10.91 -6.00
C ASP A 277 12.01 11.16 -7.39
N PRO A 278 11.05 10.33 -7.85
CA PRO A 278 10.48 10.47 -9.20
C PRO A 278 9.83 11.84 -9.42
N LYS A 279 10.00 12.41 -10.63
CA LYS A 279 9.41 13.72 -10.96
C LYS A 279 7.90 13.65 -11.15
N LEU A 280 7.41 12.62 -11.83
CA LEU A 280 6.01 12.43 -12.22
C LEU A 280 5.50 11.06 -11.77
N ARG A 281 4.30 10.99 -11.20
CA ARG A 281 3.68 9.73 -10.80
C ARG A 281 2.15 9.80 -10.93
N ARG A 282 1.63 9.17 -12.01
CA ARG A 282 0.20 9.15 -12.33
C ARG A 282 -0.19 7.80 -12.94
N PRO A 283 -1.19 7.06 -12.40
CA PRO A 283 -1.64 5.81 -13.00
C PRO A 283 -2.48 6.05 -14.26
N ASN A 284 -2.29 5.21 -15.27
CA ASN A 284 -3.34 4.88 -16.22
C ASN A 284 -4.20 3.78 -15.57
N ILE A 285 -5.49 4.02 -15.38
CA ILE A 285 -6.42 3.07 -14.73
C ILE A 285 -7.40 2.42 -15.71
N ALA A 286 -7.21 2.56 -17.01
CA ALA A 286 -8.11 2.00 -18.03
C ALA A 286 -8.26 0.47 -17.88
N LYS A 287 -7.21 -0.21 -17.47
CA LYS A 287 -7.26 -1.66 -17.23
C LYS A 287 -8.10 -2.00 -16.00
N ALA A 288 -7.95 -1.26 -14.89
CA ALA A 288 -8.79 -1.42 -13.70
C ALA A 288 -10.27 -1.16 -14.02
N GLN A 289 -10.58 -0.13 -14.80
CA GLN A 289 -11.95 0.17 -15.23
C GLN A 289 -12.53 -0.98 -16.07
N ARG A 290 -11.78 -1.48 -17.04
CA ARG A 290 -12.23 -2.53 -17.94
C ARG A 290 -12.43 -3.89 -17.26
N ILE A 291 -11.46 -4.31 -16.40
CA ILE A 291 -11.46 -5.65 -15.81
C ILE A 291 -12.26 -5.69 -14.51
N LEU A 292 -12.09 -4.67 -13.66
CA LEU A 292 -12.69 -4.64 -12.32
C LEU A 292 -14.00 -3.85 -12.28
N GLY A 293 -14.27 -2.98 -13.26
CA GLY A 293 -15.32 -1.97 -13.16
C GLY A 293 -15.03 -0.92 -12.08
N TRP A 294 -13.75 -0.75 -11.72
CA TRP A 294 -13.33 0.11 -10.62
C TRP A 294 -12.86 1.48 -11.08
N THR A 295 -13.30 2.50 -10.35
CA THR A 295 -12.85 3.89 -10.48
C THR A 295 -12.79 4.51 -9.08
N PRO A 296 -11.76 5.30 -8.73
CA PRO A 296 -11.73 6.03 -7.47
C PRO A 296 -12.85 7.07 -7.44
N SER A 297 -13.47 7.26 -6.27
CA SER A 297 -14.65 8.13 -6.09
C SER A 297 -14.41 9.28 -5.12
N ILE A 298 -13.35 9.23 -4.34
CA ILE A 298 -13.05 10.23 -3.32
C ILE A 298 -12.06 11.26 -3.87
N THR A 299 -12.52 12.52 -3.97
CA THR A 299 -11.64 13.63 -4.38
C THR A 299 -10.57 13.91 -3.33
N LEU A 300 -9.44 14.52 -3.75
CA LEU A 300 -8.35 14.88 -2.84
C LEU A 300 -8.84 15.74 -1.67
N GLU A 301 -9.66 16.74 -1.94
CA GLU A 301 -10.20 17.63 -0.89
C GLU A 301 -11.05 16.88 0.14
N LYS A 302 -11.97 16.01 -0.32
CA LYS A 302 -12.82 15.20 0.57
C LYS A 302 -11.99 14.26 1.44
N GLY A 303 -11.01 13.58 0.85
CA GLY A 303 -10.11 12.68 1.59
C GLY A 303 -9.22 13.43 2.57
N LEU A 304 -8.69 14.60 2.21
CA LEU A 304 -7.88 15.44 3.11
C LEU A 304 -8.71 15.93 4.30
N LYS A 305 -9.95 16.39 4.11
CA LYS A 305 -10.83 16.78 5.23
C LYS A 305 -10.99 15.64 6.23
N ALA A 306 -11.31 14.44 5.75
CA ALA A 306 -11.45 13.26 6.61
C ALA A 306 -10.13 12.88 7.31
N THR A 307 -9.00 12.99 6.61
CA THR A 307 -7.68 12.71 7.14
C THR A 307 -7.30 13.70 8.26
N ILE A 308 -7.47 15.01 8.02
CA ILE A 308 -7.18 16.07 8.99
C ILE A 308 -8.03 15.89 10.25
N GLU A 309 -9.33 15.61 10.12
CA GLU A 309 -10.21 15.37 11.26
C GLU A 309 -9.75 14.17 12.11
N GLN A 310 -9.40 13.07 11.48
CA GLN A 310 -8.95 11.87 12.18
C GLN A 310 -7.59 12.04 12.87
N TYR A 311 -6.63 12.73 12.23
CA TYR A 311 -5.35 13.07 12.88
C TYR A 311 -5.54 14.05 14.03
N GLY A 312 -6.44 15.04 13.88
CA GLY A 312 -6.76 15.99 14.94
C GLY A 312 -7.30 15.31 16.21
N LYS A 313 -8.19 14.33 16.05
CA LYS A 313 -8.69 13.52 17.18
C LYS A 313 -7.58 12.73 17.89
N LYS A 314 -6.60 12.22 17.13
CA LYS A 314 -5.45 11.47 17.71
C LYS A 314 -4.42 12.34 18.41
N LEU A 315 -4.29 13.62 18.04
CA LEU A 315 -3.34 14.54 18.66
C LEU A 315 -3.91 15.19 19.94
N ASN A 316 -5.23 15.22 20.09
CA ASN A 316 -5.93 15.85 21.20
C ASN A 316 -6.47 14.84 22.24
N GLY A 317 -6.35 13.55 22.02
CA GLY A 317 -6.71 12.45 22.93
C GLY A 317 -5.49 11.63 23.32
#